data_b557be6f5778dee7d391f53f382c1f5c
#
_entry.id   b557be6f5778dee7d391f53f382c1f5c
#
_cell.length_a   1.000
_cell.length_b   1.000
_cell.length_c   1.000
_cell.angle_alpha   90.00
_cell.angle_beta   90.00
_cell.angle_gamma   90.00
#
_symmetry.space_group_name_H-M   'P 1'
#
loop_
_entity.id
_entity.type
_entity.pdbx_description
1 polymer ?
#
loop_
_entity_poly.entity_id
_entity_poly.type
_entity_poly.pdbx_seq_one_letter_code
_entity_poly.pdbx_strand_id
1 'polypeptide(L)'
;DMPLLYEQLEHANANGVPECEILDREEVLKREPNLTERTVAALWAPTGGIVCPFNLAIAAGENAIMNGVEFQFETEASSIEKAKDGYIIHTNKGDMETKAIVNAAGLYADVFHNMVSENKIHITARKGEYLFFDKSVGTIFNTTVVPLPGKMGKGIAASYTINGNFFIGPTATDVEDKEGLNTTAEILDKLKEMAASDGYL
;
A
#
# COMPACT_ATOMS: atom_id res chain seq x y z
N ASP A 1 -0.75 19.18 14.01
CA ASP A 1 -1.99 19.78 13.47
C ASP A 1 -3.22 19.11 14.12
N MET A 2 -3.65 19.62 15.28
CA MET A 2 -4.78 19.05 16.05
C MET A 2 -6.09 19.00 15.25
N PRO A 3 -6.49 20.04 14.49
CA PRO A 3 -7.69 19.98 13.67
C PRO A 3 -7.71 18.79 12.70
N LEU A 4 -6.61 18.55 12.00
CA LEU A 4 -6.50 17.42 11.08
C LEU A 4 -6.60 16.06 11.81
N LEU A 5 -6.08 15.97 13.04
CA LEU A 5 -6.16 14.75 13.84
C LEU A 5 -7.62 14.43 14.22
N TYR A 6 -8.41 15.44 14.58
CA TYR A 6 -9.84 15.27 14.86
C TYR A 6 -10.63 14.91 13.59
N GLU A 7 -10.30 15.51 12.45
CA GLU A 7 -10.90 15.14 11.17
C GLU A 7 -10.65 13.66 10.83
N GLN A 8 -9.43 13.17 11.07
CA GLN A 8 -9.13 11.74 10.89
C GLN A 8 -9.92 10.84 11.84
N LEU A 9 -10.14 11.27 13.09
CA LEU A 9 -11.00 10.52 14.02
C LEU A 9 -12.45 10.48 13.54
N GLU A 10 -12.98 11.59 13.05
CA GLU A 10 -14.33 11.64 12.47
C GLU A 10 -14.48 10.71 11.27
N HIS A 11 -13.48 10.69 10.38
CA HIS A 11 -13.44 9.76 9.23
C HIS A 11 -13.37 8.30 9.69
N ALA A 12 -12.56 7.98 10.69
CA ALA A 12 -12.47 6.63 11.23
C ALA A 12 -13.83 6.17 11.80
N ASN A 13 -14.49 7.02 12.58
CA ASN A 13 -15.81 6.74 13.15
C ASN A 13 -16.89 6.58 12.06
N ALA A 14 -16.88 7.44 11.04
CA ALA A 14 -17.81 7.36 9.91
C ALA A 14 -17.63 6.06 9.11
N ASN A 15 -16.41 5.55 9.03
CA ASN A 15 -16.06 4.27 8.40
C ASN A 15 -16.27 3.06 9.31
N GLY A 16 -16.75 3.25 10.54
CA GLY A 16 -17.04 2.18 11.48
C GLY A 16 -15.79 1.52 12.09
N VAL A 17 -14.65 2.21 12.12
CA VAL A 17 -13.44 1.71 12.80
C VAL A 17 -13.67 1.79 14.31
N PRO A 18 -13.68 0.65 15.03
CA PRO A 18 -14.03 0.65 16.44
C PRO A 18 -12.92 1.21 17.32
N GLU A 19 -13.31 1.76 18.46
CA GLU A 19 -12.41 2.12 19.57
C GLU A 19 -11.29 3.11 19.20
N CYS A 20 -11.49 3.92 18.16
CA CYS A 20 -10.55 5.00 17.81
C CYS A 20 -10.64 6.13 18.82
N GLU A 21 -9.50 6.61 19.28
CA GLU A 21 -9.41 7.72 20.24
C GLU A 21 -8.20 8.63 19.98
N ILE A 22 -8.28 9.87 20.44
CA ILE A 22 -7.12 10.77 20.48
C ILE A 22 -6.41 10.57 21.81
N LEU A 23 -5.16 10.16 21.74
CA LEU A 23 -4.24 10.09 22.88
C LEU A 23 -3.50 11.42 23.05
N ASP A 24 -3.37 11.89 24.27
CA ASP A 24 -2.50 12.99 24.60
C ASP A 24 -1.02 12.57 24.56
N ARG A 25 -0.13 13.54 24.71
CA ARG A 25 1.32 13.33 24.68
C ARG A 25 1.78 12.29 25.70
N GLU A 26 1.27 12.34 26.93
CA GLU A 26 1.70 11.50 28.03
C GLU A 26 1.37 10.02 27.70
N GLU A 27 0.15 9.77 27.26
CA GLU A 27 -0.29 8.42 26.90
C GLU A 27 0.43 7.89 25.65
N VAL A 28 0.69 8.75 24.66
CA VAL A 28 1.47 8.38 23.46
C VAL A 28 2.89 7.96 23.83
N LEU A 29 3.61 8.78 24.61
CA LEU A 29 5.00 8.48 24.99
C LEU A 29 5.12 7.31 25.96
N LYS A 30 4.07 7.02 26.72
CA LYS A 30 4.00 5.81 27.54
C LYS A 30 3.88 4.54 26.69
N ARG A 31 3.13 4.58 25.59
CA ARG A 31 2.97 3.45 24.66
C ARG A 31 4.16 3.30 23.73
N GLU A 32 4.70 4.42 23.26
CA GLU A 32 5.81 4.50 22.31
C GLU A 32 6.93 5.42 22.84
N PRO A 33 7.73 4.92 23.79
CA PRO A 33 8.71 5.75 24.50
C PRO A 33 9.86 6.24 23.61
N ASN A 34 10.03 5.66 22.43
CA ASN A 34 11.07 6.03 21.47
C ASN A 34 10.60 7.08 20.45
N LEU A 35 9.36 7.55 20.54
CA LEU A 35 8.93 8.70 19.75
C LEU A 35 9.59 9.99 20.24
N THR A 36 9.75 10.91 19.30
CA THR A 36 10.31 12.24 19.61
C THR A 36 9.52 12.97 20.69
N GLU A 37 10.24 13.69 21.57
CA GLU A 37 9.63 14.58 22.57
C GLU A 37 8.77 15.70 21.97
N ARG A 38 8.86 15.95 20.66
CA ARG A 38 8.00 16.91 19.95
C ARG A 38 6.59 16.41 19.70
N THR A 39 6.33 15.11 19.94
CA THR A 39 5.00 14.52 19.80
C THR A 39 3.99 15.22 20.71
N VAL A 40 2.86 15.63 20.16
CA VAL A 40 1.81 16.37 20.87
C VAL A 40 0.62 15.49 21.20
N ALA A 41 0.18 14.68 20.25
CA ALA A 41 -0.96 13.79 20.36
C ALA A 41 -0.90 12.75 19.24
N ALA A 42 -1.70 11.68 19.32
CA ALA A 42 -1.89 10.71 18.24
C ALA A 42 -3.33 10.23 18.16
N LEU A 43 -3.76 9.85 16.96
CA LEU A 43 -4.95 9.03 16.78
C LEU A 43 -4.55 7.56 17.00
N TRP A 44 -5.18 6.93 17.96
CA TRP A 44 -5.02 5.52 18.26
C TRP A 44 -6.13 4.70 17.59
N ALA A 45 -5.73 3.67 16.84
CA ALA A 45 -6.65 2.72 16.19
C ALA A 45 -6.27 1.30 16.64
N PRO A 46 -6.85 0.77 17.73
CA PRO A 46 -6.45 -0.48 18.38
C PRO A 46 -6.65 -1.72 17.52
N THR A 47 -7.56 -1.65 16.55
CA THR A 47 -7.85 -2.76 15.62
C THR A 47 -6.97 -2.78 14.38
N GLY A 48 -6.06 -1.81 14.24
CA GLY A 48 -5.05 -1.81 13.19
C GLY A 48 -4.12 -3.01 13.31
N GLY A 49 -3.66 -3.54 12.17
CA GLY A 49 -2.78 -4.70 12.16
C GLY A 49 -1.93 -4.76 10.91
N ILE A 50 -0.97 -5.69 10.91
CA ILE A 50 -0.11 -5.98 9.78
C ILE A 50 -0.41 -7.37 9.22
N VAL A 51 -0.25 -7.54 7.92
CA VAL A 51 -0.44 -8.80 7.22
C VAL A 51 0.67 -9.01 6.20
N CYS A 52 1.07 -10.24 5.98
CA CYS A 52 1.94 -10.58 4.85
C CYS A 52 1.16 -10.47 3.54
N PRO A 53 1.52 -9.57 2.62
CA PRO A 53 0.79 -9.41 1.35
C PRO A 53 0.86 -10.67 0.48
N PHE A 54 1.98 -11.40 0.52
CA PHE A 54 2.14 -12.66 -0.21
C PHE A 54 1.17 -13.73 0.30
N ASN A 55 1.12 -13.95 1.61
CA ASN A 55 0.21 -14.94 2.19
C ASN A 55 -1.26 -14.56 1.99
N LEU A 56 -1.59 -13.26 2.02
CA LEU A 56 -2.94 -12.78 1.73
C LEU A 56 -3.33 -13.08 0.28
N ALA A 57 -2.45 -12.81 -0.68
CA ALA A 57 -2.69 -13.11 -2.09
C ALA A 57 -2.83 -14.62 -2.35
N ILE A 58 -1.95 -15.43 -1.74
CA ILE A 58 -2.00 -16.89 -1.85
C ILE A 58 -3.32 -17.43 -1.27
N ALA A 59 -3.70 -16.99 -0.07
CA ALA A 59 -4.94 -17.44 0.57
C ALA A 59 -6.19 -17.05 -0.25
N ALA A 60 -6.19 -15.84 -0.87
CA ALA A 60 -7.26 -15.44 -1.77
C ALA A 60 -7.32 -16.33 -3.02
N GLY A 61 -6.16 -16.65 -3.60
CA GLY A 61 -6.06 -17.57 -4.74
C GLY A 61 -6.53 -18.98 -4.41
N GLU A 62 -6.07 -19.55 -3.28
CA GLU A 62 -6.51 -20.86 -2.82
C GLU A 62 -8.02 -20.91 -2.58
N ASN A 63 -8.58 -19.89 -1.95
CA ASN A 63 -10.03 -19.78 -1.75
C ASN A 63 -10.78 -19.70 -3.09
N ALA A 64 -10.26 -18.98 -4.06
CA ALA A 64 -10.85 -18.90 -5.40
C ALA A 64 -10.86 -20.28 -6.08
N ILE A 65 -9.75 -21.04 -6.03
CA ILE A 65 -9.65 -22.40 -6.57
C ILE A 65 -10.67 -23.33 -5.89
N MET A 66 -10.80 -23.26 -4.58
CA MET A 66 -11.78 -24.06 -3.83
C MET A 66 -13.23 -23.74 -4.23
N ASN A 67 -13.49 -22.56 -4.76
CA ASN A 67 -14.78 -22.14 -5.30
C ASN A 67 -14.91 -22.32 -6.83
N GLY A 68 -14.02 -23.08 -7.45
CA GLY A 68 -14.13 -23.48 -8.85
C GLY A 68 -13.53 -22.51 -9.87
N VAL A 69 -12.71 -21.54 -9.42
CA VAL A 69 -11.98 -20.66 -10.32
C VAL A 69 -10.80 -21.43 -10.94
N GLU A 70 -10.66 -21.31 -12.25
CA GLU A 70 -9.52 -21.85 -12.99
C GLU A 70 -8.44 -20.77 -13.12
N PHE A 71 -7.20 -21.10 -12.71
CA PHE A 71 -6.04 -20.23 -12.88
C PHE A 71 -5.26 -20.63 -14.12
N GLN A 72 -5.05 -19.70 -15.02
CA GLN A 72 -4.23 -19.87 -16.21
C GLN A 72 -2.88 -19.19 -16.01
N PHE A 73 -1.95 -19.87 -15.34
CA PHE A 73 -0.60 -19.36 -15.13
C PHE A 73 0.20 -19.29 -16.43
N GLU A 74 1.22 -18.43 -16.47
CA GLU A 74 2.06 -18.21 -17.65
C GLU A 74 1.23 -17.88 -18.91
N THR A 75 0.09 -17.20 -18.69
CA THR A 75 -0.82 -16.79 -19.75
C THR A 75 -0.86 -15.26 -19.79
N GLU A 76 -0.31 -14.71 -20.85
CA GLU A 76 -0.23 -13.28 -21.08
C GLU A 76 -1.32 -12.85 -22.05
N ALA A 77 -2.17 -11.92 -21.64
CA ALA A 77 -3.13 -11.27 -22.50
C ALA A 77 -2.41 -10.18 -23.32
N SER A 78 -2.50 -10.26 -24.65
CA SER A 78 -1.89 -9.28 -25.57
C SER A 78 -2.88 -8.22 -26.05
N SER A 79 -4.14 -8.61 -26.25
CA SER A 79 -5.20 -7.68 -26.66
C SER A 79 -6.57 -8.18 -26.24
N ILE A 80 -7.53 -7.24 -26.22
CA ILE A 80 -8.93 -7.51 -25.94
C ILE A 80 -9.76 -6.84 -27.03
N GLU A 81 -10.72 -7.60 -27.56
CA GLU A 81 -11.67 -7.13 -28.57
C GLU A 81 -13.12 -7.26 -28.06
N LYS A 82 -13.98 -6.32 -28.44
CA LYS A 82 -15.42 -6.45 -28.22
C LYS A 82 -16.00 -7.42 -29.23
N ALA A 83 -16.70 -8.42 -28.74
CA ALA A 83 -17.53 -9.34 -29.54
C ALA A 83 -19.01 -8.96 -29.43
N LYS A 84 -19.87 -9.65 -30.21
CA LYS A 84 -21.30 -9.39 -30.20
C LYS A 84 -21.94 -9.53 -28.81
N ASP A 85 -21.53 -10.57 -28.08
CA ASP A 85 -22.13 -10.96 -26.78
C ASP A 85 -21.07 -11.04 -25.66
N GLY A 86 -20.02 -10.20 -25.72
CA GLY A 86 -18.95 -10.21 -24.73
C GLY A 86 -17.63 -9.70 -25.29
N TYR A 87 -16.56 -10.43 -25.00
CA TYR A 87 -15.18 -10.06 -25.35
C TYR A 87 -14.39 -11.29 -25.81
N ILE A 88 -13.39 -11.04 -26.64
CA ILE A 88 -12.34 -11.99 -27.00
C ILE A 88 -11.03 -11.47 -26.40
N ILE A 89 -10.36 -12.28 -25.61
CA ILE A 89 -9.04 -12.00 -25.03
C ILE A 89 -8.03 -12.85 -25.80
N HIS A 90 -7.11 -12.18 -26.52
CA HIS A 90 -6.01 -12.84 -27.20
C HIS A 90 -4.87 -13.09 -26.23
N THR A 91 -4.40 -14.33 -26.13
CA THR A 91 -3.31 -14.70 -25.22
C THR A 91 -2.22 -15.48 -25.95
N ASN A 92 -1.05 -15.59 -25.32
CA ASN A 92 0.03 -16.46 -25.79
C ASN A 92 -0.31 -17.95 -25.83
N LYS A 93 -1.47 -18.35 -25.26
CA LYS A 93 -1.97 -19.75 -25.24
C LYS A 93 -3.25 -19.93 -26.07
N GLY A 94 -3.64 -18.93 -26.85
CA GLY A 94 -4.85 -18.94 -27.66
C GLY A 94 -5.89 -17.94 -27.17
N ASP A 95 -7.01 -17.90 -27.88
CA ASP A 95 -8.08 -16.95 -27.63
C ASP A 95 -9.05 -17.47 -26.55
N MET A 96 -9.56 -16.54 -25.76
CA MET A 96 -10.54 -16.82 -24.70
C MET A 96 -11.76 -15.94 -24.89
N GLU A 97 -12.93 -16.55 -25.00
CA GLU A 97 -14.20 -15.83 -25.08
C GLU A 97 -14.85 -15.69 -23.70
N THR A 98 -15.36 -14.51 -23.38
CA THR A 98 -16.04 -14.24 -22.10
C THR A 98 -17.12 -13.19 -22.23
N LYS A 99 -18.12 -13.25 -21.34
CA LYS A 99 -19.19 -12.22 -21.28
C LYS A 99 -18.76 -10.97 -20.55
N ALA A 100 -17.82 -11.06 -19.61
CA ALA A 100 -17.36 -9.94 -18.79
C ALA A 100 -15.89 -10.10 -18.42
N ILE A 101 -15.20 -8.98 -18.24
CA ILE A 101 -13.80 -8.94 -17.83
C ILE A 101 -13.69 -8.08 -16.56
N VAL A 102 -12.99 -8.61 -15.56
CA VAL A 102 -12.50 -7.81 -14.43
C VAL A 102 -11.03 -7.48 -14.68
N ASN A 103 -10.74 -6.23 -14.95
CA ASN A 103 -9.38 -5.77 -15.19
C ASN A 103 -8.66 -5.48 -13.86
N ALA A 104 -7.83 -6.39 -13.42
CA ALA A 104 -6.99 -6.28 -12.22
C ALA A 104 -5.49 -6.27 -12.56
N ALA A 105 -5.10 -5.72 -13.72
CA ALA A 105 -3.74 -5.73 -14.25
C ALA A 105 -2.79 -4.70 -13.58
N GLY A 106 -3.13 -4.17 -12.41
CA GLY A 106 -2.27 -3.28 -11.63
C GLY A 106 -1.84 -2.05 -12.44
N LEU A 107 -0.54 -1.80 -12.55
CA LEU A 107 0.02 -0.66 -13.29
C LEU A 107 -0.31 -0.68 -14.79
N TYR A 108 -0.68 -1.82 -15.34
CA TYR A 108 -1.04 -2.01 -16.76
C TYR A 108 -2.54 -2.02 -17.02
N ALA A 109 -3.37 -1.71 -16.00
CA ALA A 109 -4.82 -1.71 -16.17
C ALA A 109 -5.29 -0.67 -17.19
N ASP A 110 -4.58 0.44 -17.35
CA ASP A 110 -4.85 1.45 -18.39
C ASP A 110 -4.66 0.90 -19.82
N VAL A 111 -3.69 0.03 -20.04
CA VAL A 111 -3.42 -0.59 -21.33
C VAL A 111 -4.64 -1.40 -21.77
N PHE A 112 -5.12 -2.31 -20.93
CA PHE A 112 -6.27 -3.17 -21.26
C PHE A 112 -7.59 -2.38 -21.28
N HIS A 113 -7.78 -1.43 -20.37
CA HIS A 113 -8.94 -0.55 -20.39
C HIS A 113 -9.04 0.20 -21.73
N ASN A 114 -7.91 0.73 -22.18
CA ASN A 114 -7.85 1.52 -23.40
C ASN A 114 -8.08 0.74 -24.70
N MET A 115 -8.02 -0.59 -24.67
CA MET A 115 -8.34 -1.42 -25.84
C MET A 115 -9.83 -1.42 -26.14
N VAL A 116 -10.68 -1.40 -25.12
CA VAL A 116 -12.13 -1.60 -25.25
C VAL A 116 -12.99 -0.42 -24.81
N SER A 117 -12.41 0.62 -24.23
CA SER A 117 -13.13 1.83 -23.77
C SER A 117 -12.87 3.01 -24.70
N GLU A 118 -13.91 3.82 -24.96
CA GLU A 118 -13.76 5.11 -25.62
C GLU A 118 -13.11 6.15 -24.70
N ASN A 119 -13.45 6.10 -23.41
CA ASN A 119 -12.82 6.94 -22.39
C ASN A 119 -11.44 6.39 -22.06
N LYS A 120 -10.40 7.05 -22.55
CA LYS A 120 -9.02 6.64 -22.31
C LYS A 120 -8.58 7.12 -20.93
N ILE A 121 -7.86 6.26 -20.23
CA ILE A 121 -7.21 6.57 -18.95
C ILE A 121 -5.71 6.37 -19.07
N HIS A 122 -4.98 6.99 -18.16
CA HIS A 122 -3.54 6.82 -18.01
C HIS A 122 -3.19 6.60 -16.54
N ILE A 123 -2.37 5.59 -16.25
CA ILE A 123 -1.87 5.29 -14.93
C ILE A 123 -0.41 5.71 -14.83
N THR A 124 -0.14 6.73 -14.02
CA THR A 124 1.22 7.13 -13.66
C THR A 124 1.72 6.21 -12.55
N ALA A 125 2.84 5.55 -12.78
CA ALA A 125 3.45 4.70 -11.75
C ALA A 125 4.03 5.55 -10.62
N ARG A 126 3.78 5.15 -9.37
CA ARG A 126 4.33 5.79 -8.18
C ARG A 126 5.18 4.80 -7.41
N LYS A 127 6.49 5.03 -7.44
CA LYS A 127 7.47 4.19 -6.75
C LYS A 127 7.55 4.55 -5.27
N GLY A 128 7.51 3.53 -4.42
CA GLY A 128 7.77 3.62 -3.00
C GLY A 128 9.06 2.88 -2.64
N GLU A 129 10.06 3.60 -2.15
CA GLU A 129 11.32 3.01 -1.68
C GLU A 129 11.31 2.96 -0.16
N TYR A 130 11.97 1.95 0.41
CA TYR A 130 11.97 1.66 1.84
C TYR A 130 13.38 1.47 2.37
N LEU A 131 13.58 1.82 3.64
CA LEU A 131 14.70 1.36 4.45
C LEU A 131 14.24 0.13 5.23
N PHE A 132 14.86 -1.02 4.99
CA PHE A 132 14.66 -2.23 5.76
C PHE A 132 15.83 -2.45 6.70
N PHE A 133 15.53 -2.79 7.94
CA PHE A 133 16.52 -3.04 8.97
C PHE A 133 16.58 -4.53 9.33
N ASP A 134 17.77 -4.97 9.71
CA ASP A 134 17.95 -6.30 10.27
C ASP A 134 17.27 -6.41 11.64
N LYS A 135 16.85 -7.61 12.02
CA LYS A 135 16.21 -7.87 13.33
C LYS A 135 17.08 -7.54 14.53
N SER A 136 18.40 -7.45 14.33
CA SER A 136 19.36 -7.08 15.37
C SER A 136 19.17 -5.66 15.91
N VAL A 137 18.45 -4.79 15.19
CA VAL A 137 18.09 -3.45 15.71
C VAL A 137 17.11 -3.52 16.89
N GLY A 138 16.48 -4.68 17.11
CA GLY A 138 15.52 -4.89 18.19
C GLY A 138 14.17 -4.22 17.97
N THR A 139 13.41 -4.06 19.04
CA THR A 139 12.10 -3.37 19.02
C THR A 139 12.31 -1.88 19.19
N ILE A 140 12.07 -1.12 18.13
CA ILE A 140 12.14 0.35 18.13
C ILE A 140 10.80 0.93 18.56
N PHE A 141 9.70 0.50 17.93
CA PHE A 141 8.34 0.86 18.28
C PHE A 141 7.52 -0.37 18.64
N ASN A 142 6.48 -0.21 19.41
CA ASN A 142 5.56 -1.29 19.79
C ASN A 142 4.44 -1.47 18.75
N THR A 143 4.15 -0.41 17.98
CA THR A 143 3.07 -0.36 16.99
C THR A 143 3.55 0.20 15.65
N THR A 144 2.69 0.20 14.66
CA THR A 144 2.92 0.96 13.44
C THR A 144 2.66 2.44 13.69
N VAL A 145 3.66 3.27 13.43
CA VAL A 145 3.57 4.73 13.57
C VAL A 145 3.52 5.36 12.18
N VAL A 146 2.54 6.25 11.99
CA VAL A 146 2.35 6.96 10.71
C VAL A 146 2.14 8.43 11.01
N PRO A 147 2.83 9.36 10.33
CA PRO A 147 2.58 10.78 10.48
C PRO A 147 1.22 11.14 9.90
N LEU A 148 0.70 12.30 10.27
CA LEU A 148 -0.53 12.82 9.66
C LEU A 148 -0.34 12.98 8.15
N PRO A 149 -1.40 12.73 7.34
CA PRO A 149 -1.30 12.82 5.90
C PRO A 149 -0.95 14.24 5.45
N GLY A 150 0.03 14.34 4.57
CA GLY A 150 0.43 15.58 3.91
C GLY A 150 -0.12 15.66 2.48
N LYS A 151 0.36 16.66 1.74
CA LYS A 151 -0.05 16.88 0.33
C LYS A 151 0.24 15.68 -0.59
N MET A 152 1.27 14.88 -0.28
CA MET A 152 1.68 13.70 -1.04
C MET A 152 1.07 12.38 -0.52
N GLY A 153 0.13 12.46 0.41
CA GLY A 153 -0.53 11.30 1.01
C GLY A 153 -0.06 11.01 2.43
N LYS A 154 -0.01 9.72 2.80
CA LYS A 154 0.19 9.26 4.19
C LYS A 154 1.53 9.62 4.85
N GLY A 155 2.53 10.06 4.08
CA GLY A 155 3.89 10.21 4.59
C GLY A 155 4.59 8.86 4.79
N ILE A 156 5.76 8.89 5.45
CA ILE A 156 6.55 7.70 5.73
C ILE A 156 6.04 7.03 7.02
N ALA A 157 5.78 5.73 6.95
CA ALA A 157 5.45 4.92 8.13
C ALA A 157 6.71 4.29 8.73
N ALA A 158 6.69 4.08 10.03
CA ALA A 158 7.61 3.22 10.75
C ALA A 158 6.85 1.99 11.25
N SER A 159 7.22 0.80 10.81
CA SER A 159 6.47 -0.43 11.11
C SER A 159 7.35 -1.66 11.04
N TYR A 160 6.74 -2.81 11.32
CA TYR A 160 7.37 -4.11 11.22
C TYR A 160 6.71 -4.97 10.16
N THR A 161 7.49 -5.87 9.57
CA THR A 161 6.93 -7.00 8.84
C THR A 161 6.40 -8.05 9.84
N ILE A 162 5.57 -8.98 9.39
CA ILE A 162 5.13 -10.11 10.23
C ILE A 162 6.29 -10.98 10.73
N ASN A 163 7.46 -10.87 10.09
CA ASN A 163 8.68 -11.58 10.46
C ASN A 163 9.55 -10.80 11.45
N GLY A 164 9.14 -9.60 11.87
CA GLY A 164 9.82 -8.77 12.86
C GLY A 164 10.97 -7.92 12.32
N ASN A 165 11.10 -7.76 11.00
CA ASN A 165 12.01 -6.77 10.43
C ASN A 165 11.38 -5.39 10.51
N PHE A 166 12.11 -4.42 11.07
CA PHE A 166 11.69 -3.02 11.09
C PHE A 166 11.89 -2.39 9.72
N PHE A 167 11.00 -1.49 9.33
CA PHE A 167 11.15 -0.71 8.11
C PHE A 167 10.61 0.70 8.25
N ILE A 168 11.16 1.60 7.44
CA ILE A 168 10.72 2.98 7.29
C ILE A 168 10.42 3.23 5.81
N GLY A 169 9.29 3.83 5.51
CA GLY A 169 8.84 4.11 4.14
C GLY A 169 7.32 3.98 4.01
N PRO A 170 6.80 4.06 2.78
CA PRO A 170 7.50 4.31 1.52
C PRO A 170 7.77 5.79 1.24
N THR A 171 8.65 6.06 0.29
CA THR A 171 8.63 7.33 -0.44
C THR A 171 7.45 7.36 -1.42
N ALA A 172 7.23 8.49 -2.09
CA ALA A 172 6.19 8.63 -3.11
C ALA A 172 6.76 9.43 -4.28
N THR A 173 7.32 8.71 -5.27
CA THR A 173 7.96 9.32 -6.43
C THR A 173 7.28 8.84 -7.71
N ASP A 174 6.71 9.76 -8.47
CA ASP A 174 6.12 9.43 -9.77
C ASP A 174 7.23 9.11 -10.76
N VAL A 175 7.08 8.02 -11.50
CA VAL A 175 8.07 7.52 -12.46
C VAL A 175 7.39 7.14 -13.77
N GLU A 176 8.08 7.37 -14.87
CA GLU A 176 7.60 6.99 -16.21
C GLU A 176 7.78 5.48 -16.47
N ASP A 177 8.87 4.93 -15.98
CA ASP A 177 9.15 3.51 -16.14
C ASP A 177 8.37 2.69 -15.10
N LYS A 178 7.32 2.00 -15.55
CA LYS A 178 6.49 1.11 -14.71
C LYS A 178 7.26 -0.08 -14.13
N GLU A 179 8.41 -0.44 -14.72
CA GLU A 179 9.27 -1.54 -14.27
C GLU A 179 10.50 -1.06 -13.47
N GLY A 180 10.60 0.23 -13.21
CA GLY A 180 11.72 0.86 -12.50
C GLY A 180 11.73 0.53 -11.00
N LEU A 181 12.17 -0.67 -10.61
CA LEU A 181 12.19 -1.17 -9.22
C LEU A 181 13.48 -0.89 -8.46
N ASN A 182 14.42 -0.15 -9.06
CA ASN A 182 15.71 0.15 -8.45
C ASN A 182 15.56 1.07 -7.23
N THR A 183 16.39 0.83 -6.22
CA THR A 183 16.59 1.72 -5.07
C THR A 183 17.83 2.57 -5.30
N THR A 184 17.76 3.87 -5.00
CA THR A 184 18.86 4.82 -5.21
C THR A 184 19.42 5.31 -3.88
N ALA A 185 20.75 5.55 -3.83
CA ALA A 185 21.41 6.08 -2.63
C ALA A 185 20.82 7.44 -2.21
N GLU A 186 20.55 8.31 -3.19
CA GLU A 186 19.93 9.63 -2.95
C GLU A 186 18.59 9.52 -2.20
N ILE A 187 17.73 8.60 -2.64
CA ILE A 187 16.41 8.40 -2.00
C ILE A 187 16.56 7.76 -0.62
N LEU A 188 17.52 6.85 -0.43
CA LEU A 188 17.79 6.28 0.89
C LEU A 188 18.27 7.34 1.89
N ASP A 189 19.13 8.26 1.47
CA ASP A 189 19.58 9.37 2.33
C ASP A 189 18.43 10.33 2.64
N LYS A 190 17.61 10.66 1.66
CA LYS A 190 16.37 11.43 1.87
C LYS A 190 15.41 10.75 2.85
N LEU A 191 15.24 9.43 2.78
CA LEU A 191 14.43 8.67 3.73
C LEU A 191 14.96 8.77 5.16
N LYS A 192 16.28 8.73 5.36
CA LYS A 192 16.91 8.93 6.68
C LYS A 192 16.62 10.33 7.23
N GLU A 193 16.78 11.36 6.39
CA GLU A 193 16.47 12.75 6.77
C GLU A 193 14.99 12.91 7.16
N MET A 194 14.09 12.37 6.37
CA MET A 194 12.64 12.41 6.67
C MET A 194 12.32 11.64 7.95
N ALA A 195 12.89 10.45 8.14
CA ALA A 195 12.70 9.67 9.35
C ALA A 195 13.17 10.41 10.61
N ALA A 196 14.32 11.09 10.54
CA ALA A 196 14.82 11.92 11.62
C ALA A 196 13.91 13.13 11.87
N SER A 197 13.37 13.75 10.80
CA SER A 197 12.41 14.85 10.91
C SER A 197 11.10 14.41 11.57
N ASP A 198 10.60 13.24 11.22
CA ASP A 198 9.36 12.68 11.77
C ASP A 198 9.55 12.02 13.14
N GLY A 199 10.79 11.94 13.63
CA GLY A 199 11.13 11.45 14.96
C GLY A 199 11.21 9.94 15.08
N TYR A 200 11.57 9.25 14.00
CA TYR A 200 11.75 7.79 13.95
C TYR A 200 13.22 7.34 14.11
N LEU A 201 14.16 8.25 14.00
CA LEU A 201 15.60 8.03 14.16
C LEU A 201 16.21 9.06 15.09
#